data_c15756003e0a4a4947ccc4e8b9644d85
#
_entry.id   c15756003e0a4a4947ccc4e8b9644d85
#
_cell.length_a   1.000
_cell.length_b   1.000
_cell.length_c   1.000
_cell.angle_alpha   90.00
_cell.angle_beta   90.00
_cell.angle_gamma   90.00
#
_symmetry.space_group_name_H-M   'P 1'
#
loop_
_entity.id
_entity.type
_entity.pdbx_description
1 polymer ?
#
loop_
_entity_poly.entity_id
_entity_poly.type
_entity_poly.pdbx_seq_one_letter_code
_entity_poly.pdbx_strand_id
1 'polypeptide(L)'
;KMKRRIFAEDPDWCLDTVPCLSNICLETIVANYQEKPVYDQLMPVHKDFVHERLSTSLPLHITANLISDGAYWRRCCEQRWDFCDVSCYGHSWKRMFFERHMAHVIEFFVPGVTEPATVLNIVPLCNNYIKRLNISQLLPPIKNPQKEVEKVKREEEEGEETYLDLESEPDHDGPYLDHFDFNIVLHKLPNLEELHLVYQVKDCGMNFEWSLFEITDRDCESLGKALKSCLTLKTLHVCLSHMDDNKCCRLVKHLSDHPSLRELDLSYNLIGDKGAKAISQLLNKSRLETLKMCNNCIGDPGAKAIAQALSHNGTLLSLNLRLNCLQDEGGEAIAGALLRNDSLCHLHLGANELTGHTAAMLAKALRQNKTLRSINLSFNKLGVDGGKALQAALSCNTILTECDVRLTEIEDQSASSIKQVVWSNQ
;
A
#
# COMPACT_ATOMS: atom_id res chain seq x y z
N LYS A 1 -0.47 -31.73 -46.24
CA LYS A 1 -0.71 -30.58 -47.17
C LYS A 1 0.58 -30.35 -47.93
N MET A 2 0.56 -30.54 -49.27
CA MET A 2 1.72 -30.26 -50.12
C MET A 2 2.03 -28.77 -50.09
N LYS A 3 3.22 -28.43 -49.66
CA LYS A 3 3.75 -27.05 -49.80
C LYS A 3 4.08 -26.86 -51.29
N ARG A 4 3.36 -25.96 -51.96
CA ARG A 4 3.71 -25.53 -53.33
C ARG A 4 5.02 -24.76 -53.23
N ARG A 5 6.06 -25.23 -53.93
CA ARG A 5 7.34 -24.53 -54.10
C ARG A 5 7.29 -23.80 -55.43
N ILE A 6 7.55 -22.51 -55.40
CA ILE A 6 7.75 -21.70 -56.61
C ILE A 6 9.25 -21.46 -56.71
N PHE A 7 9.83 -21.84 -57.84
CA PHE A 7 11.25 -21.58 -58.14
C PHE A 7 11.31 -20.41 -59.09
N ALA A 8 12.15 -19.40 -58.77
CA ALA A 8 12.49 -18.36 -59.69
C ALA A 8 13.81 -18.69 -60.41
N GLU A 9 13.91 -18.34 -61.66
CA GLU A 9 15.09 -18.62 -62.50
C GLU A 9 16.21 -17.59 -62.32
N ASP A 10 16.26 -16.88 -61.21
CA ASP A 10 17.32 -15.91 -60.94
C ASP A 10 18.47 -16.62 -60.20
N PRO A 11 19.72 -16.62 -60.74
CA PRO A 11 20.86 -17.34 -60.15
C PRO A 11 21.28 -16.78 -58.78
N ASP A 12 20.87 -15.58 -58.36
CA ASP A 12 21.14 -15.01 -57.06
C ASP A 12 20.04 -15.31 -56.00
N TRP A 13 19.02 -16.06 -56.37
CA TRP A 13 17.95 -16.47 -55.47
C TRP A 13 18.34 -17.71 -54.63
N CYS A 14 18.40 -17.50 -53.35
CA CYS A 14 18.41 -18.63 -52.38
C CYS A 14 17.16 -19.48 -52.55
N LEU A 15 17.30 -20.80 -52.37
CA LEU A 15 16.21 -21.82 -52.44
C LEU A 15 15.21 -21.67 -51.25
N ASP A 16 14.86 -20.45 -50.88
CA ASP A 16 13.89 -20.21 -49.83
C ASP A 16 12.47 -20.40 -50.36
N THR A 17 11.67 -21.12 -49.59
CA THR A 17 10.24 -21.28 -49.86
C THR A 17 9.54 -19.98 -49.74
N VAL A 18 8.90 -19.50 -50.82
CA VAL A 18 8.04 -18.30 -50.76
C VAL A 18 6.95 -18.49 -49.68
N PRO A 19 6.82 -17.61 -48.73
CA PRO A 19 5.77 -17.70 -47.71
C PRO A 19 4.38 -17.70 -48.36
N CYS A 20 3.39 -18.31 -47.69
CA CYS A 20 2.03 -18.23 -48.22
C CYS A 20 1.51 -16.80 -48.19
N LEU A 21 0.63 -16.45 -49.14
CA LEU A 21 0.09 -15.09 -49.27
C LEU A 21 -0.49 -14.56 -47.95
N SER A 22 -1.15 -15.39 -47.15
CA SER A 22 -1.67 -15.03 -45.85
C SER A 22 -0.58 -14.57 -44.89
N ASN A 23 0.59 -15.22 -44.88
CA ASN A 23 1.70 -14.81 -44.00
C ASN A 23 2.29 -13.45 -44.46
N ILE A 24 2.45 -13.27 -45.79
CA ILE A 24 2.94 -12.01 -46.35
C ILE A 24 1.99 -10.87 -46.00
N CYS A 25 0.67 -11.07 -46.08
CA CYS A 25 -0.33 -10.09 -45.70
C CYS A 25 -0.26 -9.77 -44.20
N LEU A 26 -0.10 -10.80 -43.35
CA LEU A 26 0.02 -10.59 -41.90
C LEU A 26 1.30 -9.86 -41.51
N GLU A 27 2.43 -10.16 -42.14
CA GLU A 27 3.68 -9.42 -41.93
C GLU A 27 3.56 -7.98 -42.40
N THR A 28 2.86 -7.70 -43.49
CA THR A 28 2.56 -6.35 -43.96
C THR A 28 1.67 -5.59 -42.97
N ILE A 29 0.67 -6.25 -42.37
CA ILE A 29 -0.16 -5.67 -41.31
C ILE A 29 0.69 -5.33 -40.09
N VAL A 30 1.56 -6.23 -39.64
CA VAL A 30 2.47 -6.00 -38.51
C VAL A 30 3.40 -4.81 -38.78
N ALA A 31 4.01 -4.75 -39.96
CA ALA A 31 4.93 -3.68 -40.34
C ALA A 31 4.25 -2.29 -40.39
N ASN A 32 3.00 -2.23 -40.82
CA ASN A 32 2.26 -0.97 -40.98
C ASN A 32 1.24 -0.71 -39.84
N TYR A 33 1.29 -1.47 -38.77
CA TYR A 33 0.27 -1.43 -37.71
C TYR A 33 0.10 -0.05 -37.09
N GLN A 34 1.17 0.72 -36.96
CA GLN A 34 1.13 2.06 -36.38
C GLN A 34 0.32 3.04 -37.25
N GLU A 35 0.42 2.93 -38.57
CA GLU A 35 -0.28 3.82 -39.51
C GLU A 35 -1.70 3.37 -39.82
N LYS A 36 -1.90 2.05 -39.92
CA LYS A 36 -3.19 1.42 -40.23
C LYS A 36 -3.41 0.22 -39.31
N PRO A 37 -3.91 0.43 -38.10
CA PRO A 37 -4.20 -0.65 -37.18
C PRO A 37 -5.40 -1.47 -37.69
N VAL A 38 -5.12 -2.64 -38.25
CA VAL A 38 -6.14 -3.61 -38.69
C VAL A 38 -6.17 -4.74 -37.68
N TYR A 39 -7.21 -4.79 -36.85
CA TYR A 39 -7.31 -5.78 -35.80
C TYR A 39 -8.65 -6.52 -35.74
N ASP A 40 -9.76 -5.78 -35.73
CA ASP A 40 -11.10 -6.36 -35.55
C ASP A 40 -11.52 -7.28 -36.70
N GLN A 41 -11.01 -6.98 -37.88
CA GLN A 41 -11.28 -7.74 -39.12
C GLN A 41 -10.48 -9.05 -39.22
N LEU A 42 -9.51 -9.27 -38.33
CA LEU A 42 -8.67 -10.46 -38.34
C LEU A 42 -9.37 -11.66 -37.68
N MET A 43 -9.23 -12.86 -38.27
CA MET A 43 -9.65 -14.10 -37.62
C MET A 43 -8.80 -14.36 -36.37
N PRO A 44 -9.32 -15.10 -35.35
CA PRO A 44 -8.60 -15.38 -34.12
C PRO A 44 -7.17 -15.89 -34.31
N VAL A 45 -6.97 -16.86 -35.21
CA VAL A 45 -5.64 -17.42 -35.53
C VAL A 45 -4.67 -16.37 -36.10
N HIS A 46 -5.19 -15.38 -36.82
CA HIS A 46 -4.40 -14.30 -37.37
C HIS A 46 -4.08 -13.25 -36.28
N LYS A 47 -4.96 -13.07 -35.32
CA LYS A 47 -4.70 -12.19 -34.15
C LYS A 47 -3.55 -12.71 -33.33
N ASP A 48 -3.48 -14.02 -33.09
CA ASP A 48 -2.36 -14.64 -32.35
C ASP A 48 -1.02 -14.39 -33.06
N PHE A 49 -1.00 -14.57 -34.39
CA PHE A 49 0.19 -14.28 -35.19
C PHE A 49 0.65 -12.81 -35.06
N VAL A 50 -0.31 -11.88 -35.11
CA VAL A 50 -0.05 -10.43 -34.97
C VAL A 50 0.46 -10.14 -33.55
N HIS A 51 -0.18 -10.67 -32.51
CA HIS A 51 0.23 -10.47 -31.11
C HIS A 51 1.65 -10.93 -30.81
N GLU A 52 2.09 -12.03 -31.46
CA GLU A 52 3.44 -12.55 -31.28
C GLU A 52 4.52 -11.70 -31.96
N ARG A 53 4.15 -10.90 -32.97
CA ARG A 53 5.11 -10.18 -33.81
C ARG A 53 5.06 -8.67 -33.74
N LEU A 54 3.95 -8.08 -33.26
CA LEU A 54 3.85 -6.64 -33.08
C LEU A 54 4.99 -6.09 -32.21
N SER A 55 5.50 -4.92 -32.60
CA SER A 55 6.49 -4.21 -31.78
C SER A 55 5.89 -3.83 -30.42
N THR A 56 6.63 -4.12 -29.35
CA THR A 56 6.27 -3.73 -27.98
C THR A 56 6.50 -2.25 -27.70
N SER A 57 7.13 -1.52 -28.65
CA SER A 57 7.36 -0.07 -28.60
C SER A 57 6.23 0.76 -29.24
N LEU A 58 5.15 0.12 -29.70
CA LEU A 58 4.00 0.83 -30.28
C LEU A 58 3.36 1.79 -29.24
N PRO A 59 2.88 2.96 -29.70
CA PRO A 59 2.22 3.93 -28.83
C PRO A 59 0.99 3.33 -28.12
N LEU A 60 0.84 3.61 -26.83
CA LEU A 60 -0.25 3.05 -26.01
C LEU A 60 -1.64 3.48 -26.50
N HIS A 61 -1.80 4.66 -27.04
CA HIS A 61 -3.09 5.12 -27.57
C HIS A 61 -3.61 4.26 -28.72
N ILE A 62 -2.72 3.56 -29.45
CA ILE A 62 -3.09 2.61 -30.51
C ILE A 62 -3.39 1.23 -29.90
N THR A 63 -2.54 0.75 -28.99
CA THR A 63 -2.57 -0.64 -28.54
C THR A 63 -3.55 -0.88 -27.41
N ALA A 64 -3.75 0.12 -26.53
CA ALA A 64 -4.53 -0.03 -25.30
C ALA A 64 -5.99 -0.48 -25.56
N ASN A 65 -6.65 0.10 -26.55
CA ASN A 65 -8.05 -0.19 -26.83
C ASN A 65 -8.23 -1.32 -27.87
N LEU A 66 -7.25 -1.53 -28.76
CA LEU A 66 -7.37 -2.49 -29.86
C LEU A 66 -6.90 -3.90 -29.46
N ILE A 67 -5.80 -3.99 -28.70
CA ILE A 67 -5.20 -5.29 -28.38
C ILE A 67 -5.80 -5.83 -27.07
N SER A 68 -6.39 -7.02 -27.17
CA SER A 68 -6.92 -7.77 -26.01
C SER A 68 -5.79 -8.23 -25.09
N ASP A 69 -6.15 -8.67 -23.87
CA ASP A 69 -5.19 -9.27 -22.94
C ASP A 69 -4.57 -10.55 -23.51
N GLY A 70 -3.30 -10.81 -23.23
CA GLY A 70 -2.60 -12.02 -23.67
C GLY A 70 -1.15 -11.79 -24.06
N ALA A 71 -0.70 -12.53 -25.10
CA ALA A 71 0.70 -12.67 -25.51
C ALA A 71 1.42 -11.33 -25.79
N TYR A 72 0.75 -10.38 -26.43
CA TYR A 72 1.34 -9.06 -26.68
C TYR A 72 1.72 -8.34 -25.38
N TRP A 73 0.79 -8.24 -24.44
CA TRP A 73 1.02 -7.58 -23.14
C TRP A 73 2.02 -8.32 -22.28
N ARG A 74 2.05 -9.66 -22.37
CA ARG A 74 3.09 -10.48 -21.75
C ARG A 74 4.48 -10.06 -22.25
N ARG A 75 4.68 -9.96 -23.56
CA ARG A 75 5.95 -9.52 -24.16
C ARG A 75 6.32 -8.09 -23.74
N CYS A 76 5.33 -7.19 -23.69
CA CYS A 76 5.54 -5.82 -23.18
C CYS A 76 6.01 -5.80 -21.72
N CYS A 77 5.45 -6.68 -20.87
CA CYS A 77 5.87 -6.82 -19.48
C CYS A 77 7.28 -7.39 -19.35
N GLU A 78 7.54 -8.53 -20.02
CA GLU A 78 8.82 -9.26 -19.97
C GLU A 78 9.99 -8.42 -20.52
N GLN A 79 9.72 -7.54 -21.48
CA GLN A 79 10.74 -6.62 -22.02
C GLN A 79 11.07 -5.48 -21.06
N ARG A 80 10.10 -5.06 -20.24
CA ARG A 80 10.22 -3.86 -19.41
C ARG A 80 10.65 -4.15 -17.97
N TRP A 81 10.33 -5.35 -17.46
CA TRP A 81 10.58 -5.72 -16.07
C TRP A 81 11.20 -7.12 -15.98
N ASP A 82 12.25 -7.23 -15.20
CA ASP A 82 12.99 -8.49 -15.00
C ASP A 82 12.16 -9.55 -14.28
N PHE A 83 11.24 -9.13 -13.41
CA PHE A 83 10.35 -10.02 -12.68
C PHE A 83 8.88 -9.73 -12.99
N CYS A 84 8.16 -10.75 -13.48
CA CYS A 84 6.77 -10.68 -13.87
C CYS A 84 5.96 -11.81 -13.24
N ASP A 85 5.27 -11.51 -12.12
CA ASP A 85 4.30 -12.40 -11.51
C ASP A 85 2.87 -11.89 -11.79
N VAL A 86 2.21 -12.51 -12.74
CA VAL A 86 0.85 -12.15 -13.17
C VAL A 86 -0.24 -12.64 -12.21
N SER A 87 0.08 -13.54 -11.28
CA SER A 87 -0.88 -14.09 -10.32
C SER A 87 -1.53 -13.00 -9.45
N CYS A 88 -0.72 -12.03 -9.00
CA CYS A 88 -1.17 -10.88 -8.21
C CYS A 88 -2.10 -9.92 -8.98
N TYR A 89 -2.19 -10.06 -10.30
CA TYR A 89 -3.00 -9.22 -11.20
C TYR A 89 -4.21 -9.95 -11.77
N GLY A 90 -4.63 -11.05 -11.13
CA GLY A 90 -5.73 -11.88 -11.60
C GLY A 90 -5.47 -12.53 -12.94
N HIS A 91 -4.23 -12.93 -13.18
CA HIS A 91 -3.71 -13.55 -14.43
C HIS A 91 -3.89 -12.68 -15.69
N SER A 92 -4.05 -11.37 -15.55
CA SER A 92 -4.15 -10.42 -16.66
C SER A 92 -2.82 -9.70 -16.87
N TRP A 93 -2.14 -10.00 -17.98
CA TRP A 93 -0.91 -9.32 -18.40
C TRP A 93 -1.13 -7.84 -18.72
N LYS A 94 -2.28 -7.54 -19.32
CA LYS A 94 -2.67 -6.17 -19.63
C LYS A 94 -2.89 -5.32 -18.38
N ARG A 95 -3.57 -5.88 -17.37
CA ARG A 95 -3.73 -5.24 -16.06
C ARG A 95 -2.37 -5.01 -15.40
N MET A 96 -1.50 -6.04 -15.34
CA MET A 96 -0.16 -5.92 -14.79
C MET A 96 0.64 -4.80 -15.47
N PHE A 97 0.59 -4.74 -16.81
CA PHE A 97 1.27 -3.70 -17.56
C PHE A 97 0.78 -2.31 -17.15
N PHE A 98 -0.53 -2.07 -17.15
CA PHE A 98 -1.08 -0.74 -16.88
C PHE A 98 -0.93 -0.31 -15.41
N GLU A 99 -1.13 -1.19 -14.45
CA GLU A 99 -0.91 -0.87 -13.03
C GLU A 99 0.56 -0.48 -12.77
N ARG A 100 1.52 -1.25 -13.29
CA ARG A 100 2.95 -0.92 -13.15
C ARG A 100 3.38 0.30 -13.96
N HIS A 101 2.80 0.48 -15.15
CA HIS A 101 3.10 1.65 -15.99
C HIS A 101 2.59 2.94 -15.35
N MET A 102 1.37 2.96 -14.84
CA MET A 102 0.81 4.10 -14.13
C MET A 102 1.62 4.42 -12.86
N ALA A 103 1.96 3.41 -12.07
CA ALA A 103 2.81 3.60 -10.89
C ALA A 103 4.16 4.21 -11.28
N HIS A 104 4.81 3.69 -12.31
CA HIS A 104 6.09 4.21 -12.80
C HIS A 104 6.00 5.68 -13.25
N VAL A 105 4.93 6.06 -13.96
CA VAL A 105 4.76 7.46 -14.39
C VAL A 105 4.57 8.40 -13.21
N ILE A 106 3.87 7.96 -12.16
CA ILE A 106 3.70 8.75 -10.94
C ILE A 106 5.00 8.79 -10.13
N GLU A 107 5.72 7.68 -10.02
CA GLU A 107 7.00 7.59 -9.29
C GLU A 107 8.09 8.53 -9.84
N PHE A 108 8.05 8.82 -11.13
CA PHE A 108 9.00 9.72 -11.79
C PHE A 108 8.40 11.10 -12.12
N PHE A 109 7.24 11.39 -11.58
CA PHE A 109 6.63 12.72 -11.70
C PHE A 109 7.33 13.71 -10.76
N VAL A 110 7.90 14.77 -11.32
CA VAL A 110 8.54 15.86 -10.57
C VAL A 110 7.60 17.05 -10.53
N PRO A 111 7.06 17.45 -9.36
CA PRO A 111 6.19 18.63 -9.24
C PRO A 111 6.87 19.89 -9.76
N GLY A 112 6.13 20.68 -10.52
CA GLY A 112 6.64 21.92 -11.14
C GLY A 112 7.52 21.74 -12.39
N VAL A 113 7.90 20.51 -12.75
CA VAL A 113 8.70 20.19 -13.94
C VAL A 113 7.91 19.29 -14.90
N THR A 114 7.36 18.20 -14.37
CA THR A 114 6.57 17.27 -15.19
C THR A 114 5.15 17.81 -15.38
N GLU A 115 4.69 17.88 -16.61
CA GLU A 115 3.33 18.33 -16.88
C GLU A 115 2.29 17.29 -16.41
N PRO A 116 1.22 17.70 -15.75
CA PRO A 116 0.12 16.81 -15.35
C PRO A 116 -0.50 16.04 -16.53
N ALA A 117 -0.44 16.59 -17.74
CA ALA A 117 -0.89 15.93 -18.97
C ALA A 117 -0.20 14.58 -19.20
N THR A 118 1.04 14.40 -18.74
CA THR A 118 1.79 13.13 -18.83
C THR A 118 1.04 11.99 -18.19
N VAL A 119 0.44 12.22 -17.02
CA VAL A 119 -0.38 11.23 -16.31
C VAL A 119 -1.80 11.20 -16.87
N LEU A 120 -2.41 12.38 -17.10
CA LEU A 120 -3.80 12.49 -17.52
C LEU A 120 -4.08 11.86 -18.89
N ASN A 121 -3.12 11.87 -19.80
CA ASN A 121 -3.25 11.24 -21.13
C ASN A 121 -3.26 9.70 -21.06
N ILE A 122 -2.71 9.12 -20.01
CA ILE A 122 -2.66 7.67 -19.82
C ILE A 122 -3.95 7.15 -19.16
N VAL A 123 -4.56 7.93 -18.27
CA VAL A 123 -5.74 7.53 -17.50
C VAL A 123 -6.87 6.96 -18.36
N PRO A 124 -7.32 7.61 -19.47
CA PRO A 124 -8.39 7.07 -20.31
C PRO A 124 -8.07 5.72 -20.96
N LEU A 125 -6.78 5.41 -21.11
CA LEU A 125 -6.31 4.18 -21.74
C LEU A 125 -6.31 2.99 -20.77
N CYS A 126 -6.24 3.26 -19.47
CA CYS A 126 -5.99 2.23 -18.46
C CYS A 126 -6.98 2.23 -17.28
N ASN A 127 -7.84 3.23 -17.11
CA ASN A 127 -8.70 3.39 -15.93
C ASN A 127 -9.51 2.14 -15.55
N ASN A 128 -9.95 1.35 -16.54
CA ASN A 128 -10.70 0.12 -16.32
C ASN A 128 -9.84 -1.04 -15.81
N TYR A 129 -8.52 -0.96 -15.99
CA TYR A 129 -7.58 -2.01 -15.61
C TYR A 129 -6.92 -1.76 -14.25
N ILE A 130 -6.94 -0.52 -13.75
CA ILE A 130 -6.28 -0.15 -12.49
C ILE A 130 -7.14 -0.54 -11.31
N LYS A 131 -6.74 -1.59 -10.59
CA LYS A 131 -7.32 -2.01 -9.31
C LYS A 131 -6.38 -1.79 -8.15
N ARG A 132 -5.06 -1.83 -8.40
CA ARG A 132 -4.01 -1.59 -7.42
C ARG A 132 -3.02 -0.58 -7.96
N LEU A 133 -2.67 0.41 -7.14
CA LEU A 133 -1.52 1.27 -7.35
C LEU A 133 -0.53 1.07 -6.21
N ASN A 134 0.67 0.62 -6.55
CA ASN A 134 1.78 0.49 -5.62
C ASN A 134 2.89 1.46 -6.03
N ILE A 135 2.97 2.58 -5.32
CA ILE A 135 3.88 3.69 -5.59
C ILE A 135 4.95 3.68 -4.51
N SER A 136 6.15 3.30 -4.88
CA SER A 136 7.26 3.02 -3.97
C SER A 136 8.23 4.19 -3.80
N GLN A 137 7.99 5.28 -4.52
CA GLN A 137 8.66 6.58 -4.33
C GLN A 137 7.76 7.71 -4.83
N LEU A 138 7.98 8.91 -4.29
CA LEU A 138 7.37 10.16 -4.75
C LEU A 138 8.45 11.24 -4.74
N LEU A 139 8.68 11.88 -5.88
CA LEU A 139 9.72 12.86 -6.02
C LEU A 139 9.24 14.23 -5.53
N PRO A 140 10.04 14.96 -4.72
CA PRO A 140 9.75 16.33 -4.34
C PRO A 140 10.04 17.29 -5.51
N PRO A 141 9.55 18.54 -5.47
CA PRO A 141 9.90 19.56 -6.44
C PRO A 141 11.41 19.86 -6.41
N ILE A 142 11.95 20.27 -7.53
CA ILE A 142 13.36 20.72 -7.60
C ILE A 142 13.48 22.02 -6.82
N LYS A 143 14.30 22.00 -5.75
CA LYS A 143 14.60 23.20 -4.96
C LYS A 143 15.31 24.25 -5.82
N ASN A 144 14.74 25.46 -5.87
CA ASN A 144 15.35 26.58 -6.57
C ASN A 144 16.17 27.40 -5.55
N PRO A 145 17.51 27.39 -5.60
CA PRO A 145 18.33 28.03 -4.55
C PRO A 145 18.07 29.52 -4.36
N GLN A 146 17.52 30.21 -5.34
CA GLN A 146 17.16 31.62 -5.25
C GLN A 146 15.92 31.88 -4.39
N LYS A 147 14.95 30.95 -4.37
CA LYS A 147 13.73 31.08 -3.55
C LYS A 147 13.97 30.73 -2.08
N GLU A 148 14.94 29.87 -1.78
CA GLU A 148 15.33 29.55 -0.38
C GLU A 148 15.98 30.74 0.32
N VAL A 149 16.81 31.50 -0.39
CA VAL A 149 17.44 32.71 0.15
C VAL A 149 16.42 33.80 0.45
N GLU A 150 15.35 33.92 -0.37
CA GLU A 150 14.26 34.86 -0.11
C GLU A 150 13.35 34.42 1.06
N LYS A 151 13.18 33.10 1.25
CA LYS A 151 12.38 32.54 2.36
C LYS A 151 13.10 32.73 3.70
N VAL A 152 14.40 32.42 3.74
CA VAL A 152 15.22 32.62 4.94
C VAL A 152 15.29 34.11 5.32
N LYS A 153 15.40 35.03 4.34
CA LYS A 153 15.39 36.47 4.59
C LYS A 153 14.05 36.97 5.15
N ARG A 154 12.90 36.39 4.71
CA ARG A 154 11.59 36.73 5.26
C ARG A 154 11.41 36.21 6.68
N GLU A 155 11.86 34.98 6.96
CA GLU A 155 11.83 34.38 8.28
C GLU A 155 12.75 35.11 9.28
N GLU A 156 13.86 35.70 8.83
CA GLU A 156 14.73 36.55 9.64
C GLU A 156 14.16 37.95 9.86
N GLU A 157 13.34 38.48 8.94
CA GLU A 157 12.67 39.79 9.09
C GLU A 157 11.39 39.71 9.93
N GLU A 158 10.74 38.53 10.04
CA GLU A 158 9.54 38.29 10.84
C GLU A 158 9.81 37.77 12.27
N GLY A 159 11.07 37.70 12.67
CA GLY A 159 11.53 37.18 13.95
C GLY A 159 11.45 38.21 15.08
N GLU A 160 10.29 38.68 15.49
CA GLU A 160 9.89 39.16 16.83
C GLU A 160 8.41 39.55 16.79
N GLU A 161 7.51 38.62 17.17
CA GLU A 161 6.33 38.93 18.01
C GLU A 161 5.35 37.75 18.07
N THR A 162 5.09 37.39 19.32
CA THR A 162 3.86 36.84 19.90
C THR A 162 3.41 35.42 19.52
N TYR A 163 3.63 34.55 20.50
CA TYR A 163 2.73 33.44 20.85
C TYR A 163 1.35 34.03 21.15
N LEU A 164 0.37 33.74 20.31
CA LEU A 164 -1.09 33.59 20.57
C LEU A 164 -1.83 33.67 19.22
N ASP A 165 -2.29 32.57 18.76
CA ASP A 165 -3.59 32.27 18.15
C ASP A 165 -3.51 31.07 17.22
N LEU A 166 -4.04 29.99 17.71
CA LEU A 166 -4.18 28.68 17.04
C LEU A 166 -5.43 28.64 16.12
N GLU A 167 -5.71 29.67 15.34
CA GLU A 167 -6.84 29.64 14.39
C GLU A 167 -6.71 30.66 13.24
N SER A 168 -5.65 30.57 12.44
CA SER A 168 -5.70 31.05 11.03
C SER A 168 -4.40 30.68 10.35
N GLU A 169 -4.43 29.60 9.59
CA GLU A 169 -3.33 29.32 8.67
C GLU A 169 -3.32 30.43 7.60
N PRO A 170 -2.15 31.04 7.29
CA PRO A 170 -2.06 31.90 6.12
C PRO A 170 -2.29 31.01 4.90
N ASP A 171 -3.28 31.39 4.08
CA ASP A 171 -3.46 30.88 2.72
C ASP A 171 -2.16 31.11 1.93
N HIS A 172 -1.27 30.15 2.00
CA HIS A 172 -0.17 30.07 1.03
C HIS A 172 -0.75 29.61 -0.29
N ASP A 173 -1.33 30.54 -1.04
CA ASP A 173 -1.63 30.44 -2.46
C ASP A 173 -0.34 30.20 -3.27
N GLY A 174 0.22 29.00 -3.14
CA GLY A 174 1.25 28.47 -4.01
C GLY A 174 0.67 27.32 -4.82
N PRO A 175 0.82 27.33 -6.17
CA PRO A 175 0.17 26.35 -7.04
C PRO A 175 0.78 24.94 -6.96
N TYR A 176 1.74 24.69 -6.09
CA TYR A 176 2.49 23.41 -6.09
C TYR A 176 2.42 22.71 -4.76
N LEU A 177 1.94 21.47 -4.81
CA LEU A 177 2.09 20.49 -3.73
C LEU A 177 3.56 20.08 -3.63
N ASP A 178 3.94 19.58 -2.46
CA ASP A 178 5.32 19.14 -2.23
C ASP A 178 5.64 17.81 -2.94
N HIS A 179 4.59 17.00 -3.28
CA HIS A 179 4.69 15.79 -4.08
C HIS A 179 3.55 15.72 -5.11
N PHE A 180 3.38 14.54 -5.74
CA PHE A 180 2.32 14.32 -6.73
C PHE A 180 0.91 14.53 -6.16
N ASP A 181 0.10 15.31 -6.83
CA ASP A 181 -1.30 15.54 -6.45
C ASP A 181 -2.24 14.41 -6.89
N PHE A 182 -2.65 13.59 -5.96
CA PHE A 182 -3.57 12.50 -6.20
C PHE A 182 -5.00 12.95 -6.57
N ASN A 183 -5.37 14.21 -6.35
CA ASN A 183 -6.68 14.74 -6.74
C ASN A 183 -6.90 14.69 -8.27
N ILE A 184 -5.83 14.77 -9.05
CA ILE A 184 -5.93 14.76 -10.52
C ILE A 184 -6.26 13.37 -11.10
N VAL A 185 -6.06 12.30 -10.32
CA VAL A 185 -6.13 10.92 -10.81
C VAL A 185 -7.18 10.07 -10.11
N LEU A 186 -7.26 10.09 -8.76
CA LEU A 186 -8.05 9.10 -8.02
C LEU A 186 -9.54 9.08 -8.40
N HIS A 187 -10.14 10.24 -8.66
CA HIS A 187 -11.54 10.33 -9.09
C HIS A 187 -11.80 9.73 -10.49
N LYS A 188 -10.74 9.49 -11.28
CA LYS A 188 -10.81 8.92 -12.64
C LYS A 188 -10.54 7.43 -12.69
N LEU A 189 -10.26 6.79 -11.55
CA LEU A 189 -9.96 5.38 -11.42
C LEU A 189 -11.10 4.64 -10.73
N PRO A 190 -12.17 4.30 -11.47
CA PRO A 190 -13.41 3.78 -10.88
C PRO A 190 -13.27 2.38 -10.25
N ASN A 191 -12.22 1.65 -10.60
CA ASN A 191 -11.99 0.28 -10.15
C ASN A 191 -10.84 0.18 -9.13
N LEU A 192 -10.29 1.31 -8.65
CA LEU A 192 -9.18 1.29 -7.70
C LEU A 192 -9.65 0.76 -6.34
N GLU A 193 -9.07 -0.35 -5.92
CA GLU A 193 -9.36 -1.03 -4.66
C GLU A 193 -8.22 -0.92 -3.64
N GLU A 194 -6.97 -0.83 -4.10
CA GLU A 194 -5.78 -0.83 -3.26
C GLU A 194 -4.85 0.32 -3.66
N LEU A 195 -4.44 1.14 -2.69
CA LEU A 195 -3.49 2.22 -2.87
C LEU A 195 -2.38 2.10 -1.82
N HIS A 196 -1.15 1.89 -2.30
CA HIS A 196 0.05 1.79 -1.47
C HIS A 196 0.97 2.95 -1.83
N LEU A 197 1.34 3.75 -0.85
CA LEU A 197 2.17 4.93 -1.01
C LEU A 197 3.36 4.89 -0.07
N VAL A 198 4.53 5.25 -0.60
CA VAL A 198 5.74 5.50 0.17
C VAL A 198 6.31 6.85 -0.25
N TYR A 199 6.33 7.81 0.68
CA TYR A 199 6.91 9.13 0.46
C TYR A 199 8.41 9.06 0.73
N GLN A 200 9.15 8.63 -0.26
CA GLN A 200 10.61 8.53 -0.24
C GLN A 200 11.18 8.73 -1.64
N VAL A 201 12.46 9.05 -1.71
CA VAL A 201 13.25 9.04 -2.95
C VAL A 201 14.22 7.87 -2.88
N LYS A 202 14.17 6.99 -3.86
CA LYS A 202 15.12 5.89 -4.01
C LYS A 202 16.42 6.40 -4.65
N ASP A 203 17.51 5.74 -4.34
CA ASP A 203 18.81 5.98 -4.99
C ASP A 203 19.33 7.43 -4.90
N CYS A 204 19.00 8.14 -3.79
CA CYS A 204 19.44 9.51 -3.57
C CYS A 204 20.98 9.66 -3.38
N GLY A 205 21.69 8.57 -3.14
CA GLY A 205 23.16 8.54 -3.06
C GLY A 205 23.72 9.53 -2.04
N MET A 206 24.67 10.37 -2.49
CA MET A 206 25.30 11.41 -1.65
C MET A 206 24.40 12.63 -1.39
N ASN A 207 23.27 12.74 -2.09
CA ASN A 207 22.29 13.83 -1.92
C ASN A 207 21.21 13.47 -0.90
N PHE A 208 21.53 12.60 0.05
CA PHE A 208 20.61 12.20 1.11
C PHE A 208 20.23 13.39 2.00
N GLU A 209 18.93 13.62 2.13
CA GLU A 209 18.32 14.52 3.11
C GLU A 209 17.11 13.83 3.73
N TRP A 210 16.85 14.02 5.01
CA TRP A 210 15.69 13.44 5.68
C TRP A 210 14.36 13.88 5.07
N SER A 211 14.29 15.09 4.55
CA SER A 211 13.11 15.63 3.84
C SER A 211 12.71 14.81 2.59
N LEU A 212 13.64 14.01 2.04
CA LEU A 212 13.34 13.10 0.91
C LEU A 212 12.52 11.86 1.31
N PHE A 213 12.26 11.68 2.61
CA PHE A 213 11.55 10.51 3.16
C PHE A 213 10.30 10.92 3.94
N GLU A 214 9.79 12.11 3.72
CA GLU A 214 8.77 12.70 4.55
C GLU A 214 7.54 13.14 3.74
N ILE A 215 6.35 12.65 4.13
CA ILE A 215 5.08 13.20 3.68
C ILE A 215 4.87 14.56 4.36
N THR A 216 4.39 15.57 3.63
CA THR A 216 4.14 16.89 4.19
C THR A 216 2.70 17.05 4.68
N ASP A 217 2.43 18.11 5.44
CA ASP A 217 1.06 18.45 5.87
C ASP A 217 0.13 18.71 4.67
N ARG A 218 0.65 19.36 3.62
CA ARG A 218 -0.09 19.63 2.37
C ARG A 218 -0.41 18.34 1.62
N ASP A 219 0.54 17.43 1.55
CA ASP A 219 0.31 16.11 0.94
C ASP A 219 -0.79 15.34 1.68
N CYS A 220 -0.77 15.35 3.02
CA CYS A 220 -1.79 14.69 3.84
C CYS A 220 -3.19 15.26 3.61
N GLU A 221 -3.31 16.59 3.55
CA GLU A 221 -4.58 17.26 3.28
C GLU A 221 -5.07 16.99 1.86
N SER A 222 -4.18 17.10 0.86
CA SER A 222 -4.50 16.81 -0.55
C SER A 222 -4.88 15.34 -0.74
N LEU A 223 -4.08 14.41 -0.23
CA LEU A 223 -4.38 12.98 -0.29
C LEU A 223 -5.72 12.66 0.38
N GLY A 224 -5.97 13.21 1.56
CA GLY A 224 -7.22 13.04 2.28
C GLY A 224 -8.44 13.50 1.46
N LYS A 225 -8.35 14.65 0.80
CA LYS A 225 -9.38 15.14 -0.12
C LYS A 225 -9.58 14.22 -1.32
N ALA A 226 -8.49 13.77 -1.94
CA ALA A 226 -8.51 12.86 -3.07
C ALA A 226 -9.17 11.51 -2.72
N LEU A 227 -8.90 10.97 -1.55
CA LEU A 227 -9.46 9.71 -1.07
C LEU A 227 -10.98 9.76 -0.92
N LYS A 228 -11.56 10.89 -0.53
CA LYS A 228 -13.02 11.05 -0.46
C LYS A 228 -13.73 10.82 -1.80
N SER A 229 -13.03 11.03 -2.90
CA SER A 229 -13.59 10.81 -4.24
C SER A 229 -13.44 9.36 -4.73
N CYS A 230 -12.60 8.54 -4.06
CA CYS A 230 -12.29 7.17 -4.45
C CYS A 230 -13.17 6.17 -3.67
N LEU A 231 -14.44 6.06 -4.03
CA LEU A 231 -15.45 5.29 -3.28
C LEU A 231 -15.25 3.77 -3.33
N THR A 232 -14.37 3.27 -4.16
CA THR A 232 -14.08 1.83 -4.33
C THR A 232 -12.88 1.34 -3.52
N LEU A 233 -12.13 2.27 -2.90
CA LEU A 233 -10.90 1.95 -2.19
C LEU A 233 -11.18 1.13 -0.93
N LYS A 234 -10.56 -0.05 -0.84
CA LYS A 234 -10.67 -0.99 0.29
C LYS A 234 -9.44 -0.99 1.17
N THR A 235 -8.26 -0.78 0.56
CA THR A 235 -6.96 -0.87 1.22
C THR A 235 -6.15 0.40 0.97
N LEU A 236 -5.72 1.04 2.06
CA LEU A 236 -4.82 2.19 2.03
C LEU A 236 -3.59 1.90 2.87
N HIS A 237 -2.41 1.96 2.25
CA HIS A 237 -1.13 1.88 2.93
C HIS A 237 -0.35 3.18 2.71
N VAL A 238 0.09 3.82 3.79
CA VAL A 238 1.01 4.97 3.78
C VAL A 238 2.13 4.65 4.77
N CYS A 239 3.11 3.90 4.30
CA CYS A 239 4.19 3.36 5.11
C CYS A 239 5.51 4.09 4.82
N LEU A 240 6.50 4.01 5.75
CA LEU A 240 7.86 4.52 5.53
C LEU A 240 7.89 5.99 5.04
N SER A 241 7.03 6.84 5.59
CA SER A 241 6.80 8.20 5.08
C SER A 241 7.01 9.28 6.14
N HIS A 242 7.68 8.96 7.24
CA HIS A 242 7.93 9.84 8.39
C HIS A 242 6.68 10.65 8.83
N MET A 243 5.52 10.00 8.77
CA MET A 243 4.26 10.61 9.20
C MET A 243 4.26 10.74 10.72
N ASP A 244 4.13 11.95 11.24
CA ASP A 244 3.98 12.27 12.65
C ASP A 244 2.50 12.34 13.08
N ASP A 245 2.26 12.73 14.32
CA ASP A 245 0.92 12.86 14.89
C ASP A 245 0.03 13.86 14.14
N ASN A 246 0.57 15.02 13.75
CA ASN A 246 -0.20 16.09 13.11
C ASN A 246 -0.63 15.65 11.69
N LYS A 247 0.29 15.09 10.94
CA LYS A 247 0.05 14.54 9.60
C LYS A 247 -0.95 13.39 9.63
N CYS A 248 -0.81 12.49 10.63
CA CYS A 248 -1.77 11.42 10.86
C CYS A 248 -3.17 11.97 11.14
N CYS A 249 -3.32 12.95 12.04
CA CYS A 249 -4.60 13.58 12.36
C CYS A 249 -5.25 14.21 11.13
N ARG A 250 -4.47 14.91 10.27
CA ARG A 250 -4.98 15.52 9.04
C ARG A 250 -5.51 14.48 8.07
N LEU A 251 -4.75 13.41 7.81
CA LEU A 251 -5.17 12.33 6.91
C LEU A 251 -6.43 11.62 7.43
N VAL A 252 -6.41 11.20 8.69
CA VAL A 252 -7.48 10.40 9.31
C VAL A 252 -8.82 11.15 9.38
N LYS A 253 -8.80 12.48 9.56
CA LYS A 253 -9.99 13.34 9.51
C LYS A 253 -10.82 13.13 8.23
N HIS A 254 -10.16 12.88 7.11
CA HIS A 254 -10.83 12.66 5.82
C HIS A 254 -11.32 11.23 5.61
N LEU A 255 -10.87 10.27 6.42
CA LEU A 255 -11.21 8.85 6.30
C LEU A 255 -12.40 8.42 7.16
N SER A 256 -12.88 9.27 8.07
CA SER A 256 -13.90 8.92 9.08
C SER A 256 -15.19 8.34 8.51
N ASP A 257 -15.64 8.84 7.38
CA ASP A 257 -16.90 8.43 6.73
C ASP A 257 -16.65 7.70 5.40
N HIS A 258 -15.43 7.16 5.18
CA HIS A 258 -15.12 6.48 3.94
C HIS A 258 -15.92 5.16 3.80
N PRO A 259 -16.74 4.98 2.74
CA PRO A 259 -17.75 3.93 2.71
C PRO A 259 -17.19 2.51 2.55
N SER A 260 -16.06 2.37 1.88
CA SER A 260 -15.51 1.08 1.44
C SER A 260 -14.18 0.71 2.08
N LEU A 261 -13.50 1.62 2.79
CA LEU A 261 -12.19 1.35 3.40
C LEU A 261 -12.30 0.26 4.48
N ARG A 262 -11.50 -0.81 4.33
CA ARG A 262 -11.45 -1.97 5.23
C ARG A 262 -10.08 -2.16 5.87
N GLU A 263 -9.02 -1.79 5.18
CA GLU A 263 -7.66 -1.94 5.66
C GLU A 263 -6.92 -0.61 5.63
N LEU A 264 -6.31 -0.25 6.76
CA LEU A 264 -5.44 0.91 6.91
C LEU A 264 -4.10 0.44 7.47
N ASP A 265 -3.03 0.70 6.74
CA ASP A 265 -1.65 0.43 7.16
C ASP A 265 -0.85 1.73 7.21
N LEU A 266 -0.47 2.13 8.41
CA LEU A 266 0.37 3.29 8.72
C LEU A 266 1.68 2.86 9.39
N SER A 267 2.13 1.65 9.12
CA SER A 267 3.35 1.10 9.71
C SER A 267 4.61 1.85 9.25
N TYR A 268 5.65 1.78 10.09
CA TYR A 268 6.97 2.39 9.82
C TYR A 268 6.89 3.91 9.64
N ASN A 269 6.21 4.57 10.58
CA ASN A 269 6.09 6.02 10.65
C ASN A 269 6.50 6.52 12.05
N LEU A 270 6.22 7.78 12.36
CA LEU A 270 6.56 8.43 13.63
C LEU A 270 5.31 8.78 14.45
N ILE A 271 4.23 8.01 14.28
CA ILE A 271 2.94 8.27 14.93
C ILE A 271 3.04 7.92 16.42
N GLY A 272 2.74 8.89 17.26
CA GLY A 272 2.70 8.74 18.70
C GLY A 272 1.27 8.68 19.27
N ASP A 273 1.12 9.14 20.50
CA ASP A 273 -0.13 9.01 21.24
C ASP A 273 -1.27 9.89 20.71
N LYS A 274 -0.96 11.09 20.18
CA LYS A 274 -1.98 11.98 19.61
C LYS A 274 -2.54 11.40 18.30
N GLY A 275 -1.69 10.86 17.43
CA GLY A 275 -2.12 10.17 16.22
C GLY A 275 -2.91 8.90 16.55
N ALA A 276 -2.46 8.10 17.52
CA ALA A 276 -3.21 6.94 18.01
C ALA A 276 -4.60 7.30 18.55
N LYS A 277 -4.73 8.45 19.21
CA LYS A 277 -6.03 8.98 19.65
C LYS A 277 -6.92 9.37 18.47
N ALA A 278 -6.39 9.97 17.42
CA ALA A 278 -7.14 10.26 16.20
C ALA A 278 -7.60 8.97 15.51
N ILE A 279 -6.74 7.95 15.43
CA ILE A 279 -7.09 6.62 14.92
C ILE A 279 -8.18 5.96 15.77
N SER A 280 -8.16 6.10 17.10
CA SER A 280 -9.21 5.58 17.97
C SER A 280 -10.59 6.20 17.65
N GLN A 281 -10.62 7.47 17.31
CA GLN A 281 -11.84 8.14 16.85
C GLN A 281 -12.31 7.63 15.48
N LEU A 282 -11.36 7.35 14.58
CA LEU A 282 -11.67 6.72 13.30
C LEU A 282 -12.30 5.34 13.49
N LEU A 283 -11.76 4.50 14.37
CA LEU A 283 -12.31 3.16 14.66
C LEU A 283 -13.77 3.19 15.13
N ASN A 284 -14.19 4.26 15.84
CA ASN A 284 -15.57 4.41 16.30
C ASN A 284 -16.56 4.76 15.17
N LYS A 285 -16.09 5.24 14.02
CA LYS A 285 -16.93 5.73 12.92
C LYS A 285 -16.78 4.94 11.63
N SER A 286 -15.65 4.26 11.47
CA SER A 286 -15.30 3.54 10.24
C SER A 286 -15.75 2.07 10.26
N ARG A 287 -15.61 1.41 9.12
CA ARG A 287 -15.83 -0.04 8.96
C ARG A 287 -14.50 -0.77 8.75
N LEU A 288 -13.44 -0.29 9.39
CA LEU A 288 -12.13 -0.93 9.30
C LEU A 288 -12.18 -2.35 9.88
N GLU A 289 -11.60 -3.27 9.13
CA GLU A 289 -11.41 -4.67 9.51
C GLU A 289 -9.96 -4.96 9.89
N THR A 290 -9.00 -4.24 9.30
CA THR A 290 -7.58 -4.39 9.56
C THR A 290 -6.93 -3.03 9.80
N LEU A 291 -6.24 -2.91 10.93
CA LEU A 291 -5.43 -1.76 11.29
C LEU A 291 -3.99 -2.19 11.60
N LYS A 292 -3.04 -1.65 10.85
CA LYS A 292 -1.61 -1.89 11.06
C LYS A 292 -0.91 -0.58 11.40
N MET A 293 -0.24 -0.55 12.56
CA MET A 293 0.54 0.57 13.07
C MET A 293 1.89 0.08 13.63
N CYS A 294 2.46 -0.93 12.97
CA CYS A 294 3.72 -1.54 13.35
C CYS A 294 4.86 -0.52 13.20
N ASN A 295 5.83 -0.55 14.14
CA ASN A 295 6.99 0.35 14.12
C ASN A 295 6.60 1.82 14.03
N ASN A 296 5.99 2.29 15.11
CA ASN A 296 5.63 3.68 15.38
C ASN A 296 6.10 4.05 16.80
N CYS A 297 5.65 5.20 17.31
CA CYS A 297 6.05 5.73 18.62
C CYS A 297 4.89 5.73 19.64
N ILE A 298 3.95 4.78 19.53
CA ILE A 298 2.74 4.72 20.37
C ILE A 298 3.14 4.23 21.75
N GLY A 299 2.83 5.02 22.78
CA GLY A 299 2.99 4.67 24.18
C GLY A 299 1.68 4.23 24.84
N ASP A 300 1.70 4.17 26.18
CA ASP A 300 0.54 3.78 26.98
C ASP A 300 -0.70 4.69 26.79
N PRO A 301 -0.58 6.03 26.69
CA PRO A 301 -1.74 6.88 26.46
C PRO A 301 -2.43 6.59 25.12
N GLY A 302 -1.65 6.35 24.06
CA GLY A 302 -2.18 5.97 22.74
C GLY A 302 -2.82 4.61 22.76
N ALA A 303 -2.18 3.63 23.39
CA ALA A 303 -2.71 2.27 23.56
C ALA A 303 -4.03 2.26 24.34
N LYS A 304 -4.15 3.07 25.41
CA LYS A 304 -5.39 3.24 26.18
C LYS A 304 -6.52 3.82 25.32
N ALA A 305 -6.23 4.80 24.45
CA ALA A 305 -7.22 5.34 23.55
C ALA A 305 -7.71 4.31 22.53
N ILE A 306 -6.79 3.51 21.95
CA ILE A 306 -7.14 2.39 21.05
C ILE A 306 -7.96 1.33 21.80
N ALA A 307 -7.57 0.96 23.03
CA ALA A 307 -8.28 0.00 23.86
C ALA A 307 -9.72 0.45 24.16
N GLN A 308 -9.90 1.72 24.45
CA GLN A 308 -11.24 2.30 24.68
C GLN A 308 -12.12 2.16 23.42
N ALA A 309 -11.59 2.49 22.24
CA ALA A 309 -12.32 2.33 20.99
C ALA A 309 -12.62 0.83 20.72
N LEU A 310 -11.64 -0.04 20.90
CA LEU A 310 -11.77 -1.49 20.70
C LEU A 310 -12.88 -2.10 21.57
N SER A 311 -13.08 -1.60 22.79
CA SER A 311 -14.13 -2.08 23.71
C SER A 311 -15.57 -1.91 23.15
N HIS A 312 -15.77 -1.04 22.18
CA HIS A 312 -17.08 -0.74 21.59
C HIS A 312 -17.12 -1.02 20.07
N ASN A 313 -15.96 -1.26 19.45
CA ASN A 313 -15.84 -1.54 18.03
C ASN A 313 -16.16 -3.02 17.77
N GLY A 314 -17.05 -3.29 16.82
CA GLY A 314 -17.45 -4.62 16.38
C GLY A 314 -17.03 -4.95 14.93
N THR A 315 -16.13 -4.16 14.33
CA THR A 315 -15.73 -4.36 12.92
C THR A 315 -14.28 -4.78 12.77
N LEU A 316 -13.41 -4.38 13.70
CA LEU A 316 -11.99 -4.67 13.61
C LEU A 316 -11.71 -6.15 13.89
N LEU A 317 -11.09 -6.81 12.93
CA LEU A 317 -10.72 -8.23 12.98
C LEU A 317 -9.23 -8.41 13.27
N SER A 318 -8.39 -7.46 12.84
CA SER A 318 -6.93 -7.54 13.00
C SER A 318 -6.35 -6.20 13.44
N LEU A 319 -5.57 -6.25 14.53
CA LEU A 319 -4.84 -5.09 15.08
C LEU A 319 -3.36 -5.43 15.22
N ASN A 320 -2.50 -4.62 14.60
CA ASN A 320 -1.05 -4.77 14.71
C ASN A 320 -0.41 -3.53 15.32
N LEU A 321 0.06 -3.66 16.56
CA LEU A 321 0.80 -2.64 17.33
C LEU A 321 2.24 -3.10 17.64
N ARG A 322 2.77 -4.07 16.87
CA ARG A 322 4.15 -4.55 17.05
C ARG A 322 5.17 -3.41 16.89
N LEU A 323 6.30 -3.49 17.62
CA LEU A 323 7.39 -2.50 17.52
C LEU A 323 6.89 -1.07 17.83
N ASN A 324 6.25 -0.90 18.96
CA ASN A 324 5.87 0.40 19.52
C ASN A 324 6.50 0.54 20.93
N CYS A 325 6.08 1.56 21.67
CA CYS A 325 6.61 1.88 22.99
C CYS A 325 5.57 1.59 24.11
N LEU A 326 4.70 0.57 23.90
CA LEU A 326 3.72 0.18 24.90
C LEU A 326 4.42 -0.45 26.09
N GLN A 327 4.03 -0.01 27.29
CA GLN A 327 4.38 -0.64 28.57
C GLN A 327 3.17 -1.37 29.16
N ASP A 328 3.24 -1.74 30.42
CA ASP A 328 2.19 -2.57 31.03
C ASP A 328 0.84 -1.85 31.12
N GLU A 329 0.81 -0.54 31.38
CA GLU A 329 -0.46 0.20 31.44
C GLU A 329 -1.24 0.15 30.11
N GLY A 330 -0.54 0.28 28.99
CA GLY A 330 -1.11 0.14 27.65
C GLY A 330 -1.50 -1.31 27.32
N GLY A 331 -0.62 -2.25 27.67
CA GLY A 331 -0.88 -3.69 27.49
C GLY A 331 -2.08 -4.17 28.29
N GLU A 332 -2.21 -3.75 29.55
CA GLU A 332 -3.35 -4.07 30.42
C GLU A 332 -4.65 -3.46 29.89
N ALA A 333 -4.60 -2.22 29.37
CA ALA A 333 -5.76 -1.59 28.76
C ALA A 333 -6.26 -2.39 27.53
N ILE A 334 -5.36 -2.82 26.64
CA ILE A 334 -5.70 -3.67 25.50
C ILE A 334 -6.28 -5.02 25.97
N ALA A 335 -5.64 -5.67 26.98
CA ALA A 335 -6.16 -6.90 27.55
C ALA A 335 -7.56 -6.71 28.18
N GLY A 336 -7.80 -5.58 28.86
CA GLY A 336 -9.10 -5.21 29.39
C GLY A 336 -10.16 -5.00 28.31
N ALA A 337 -9.79 -4.44 27.17
CA ALA A 337 -10.68 -4.29 26.03
C ALA A 337 -11.12 -5.65 25.45
N LEU A 338 -10.23 -6.65 25.40
CA LEU A 338 -10.56 -7.99 24.91
C LEU A 338 -11.63 -8.70 25.75
N LEU A 339 -11.84 -8.31 27.01
CA LEU A 339 -12.95 -8.84 27.82
C LEU A 339 -14.34 -8.44 27.31
N ARG A 340 -14.43 -7.38 26.52
CA ARG A 340 -15.67 -6.82 26.01
C ARG A 340 -15.78 -6.93 24.49
N ASN A 341 -14.64 -7.01 23.81
CA ASN A 341 -14.59 -7.08 22.36
C ASN A 341 -14.88 -8.51 21.89
N ASP A 342 -15.79 -8.63 20.93
CA ASP A 342 -16.27 -9.88 20.34
C ASP A 342 -16.03 -9.95 18.83
N SER A 343 -15.12 -9.12 18.29
CA SER A 343 -14.81 -9.07 16.85
C SER A 343 -13.34 -9.41 16.55
N LEU A 344 -12.41 -8.99 17.40
CA LEU A 344 -10.98 -9.11 17.11
C LEU A 344 -10.53 -10.57 17.05
N CYS A 345 -9.94 -10.94 15.91
CA CYS A 345 -9.42 -12.28 15.66
C CYS A 345 -7.89 -12.36 15.75
N HIS A 346 -7.20 -11.29 15.40
CA HIS A 346 -5.74 -11.25 15.33
C HIS A 346 -5.19 -10.03 16.07
N LEU A 347 -4.28 -10.26 17.02
CA LEU A 347 -3.65 -9.22 17.82
C LEU A 347 -2.12 -9.38 17.83
N HIS A 348 -1.39 -8.38 17.40
CA HIS A 348 0.07 -8.35 17.40
C HIS A 348 0.58 -7.25 18.35
N LEU A 349 1.18 -7.68 19.47
CA LEU A 349 1.80 -6.84 20.50
C LEU A 349 3.30 -7.13 20.67
N GLY A 350 3.90 -7.85 19.73
CA GLY A 350 5.31 -8.23 19.80
C GLY A 350 6.25 -7.02 19.77
N ALA A 351 7.41 -7.17 20.42
CA ALA A 351 8.43 -6.11 20.48
C ALA A 351 7.86 -4.77 20.99
N ASN A 352 7.28 -4.83 22.17
CA ASN A 352 6.93 -3.72 23.03
C ASN A 352 7.67 -3.91 24.37
N GLU A 353 7.37 -3.14 25.36
CA GLU A 353 7.99 -3.24 26.69
C GLU A 353 7.07 -3.93 27.71
N LEU A 354 6.29 -4.92 27.26
CA LEU A 354 5.30 -5.62 28.09
C LEU A 354 5.98 -6.62 29.03
N THR A 355 5.45 -6.71 30.26
CA THR A 355 5.98 -7.64 31.28
C THR A 355 4.94 -8.70 31.71
N GLY A 356 5.25 -9.42 32.80
CA GLY A 356 4.36 -10.40 33.40
C GLY A 356 3.02 -9.83 33.88
N HIS A 357 2.94 -8.51 34.14
CA HIS A 357 1.69 -7.86 34.52
C HIS A 357 0.70 -7.87 33.34
N THR A 358 1.15 -7.45 32.16
CA THR A 358 0.34 -7.57 30.95
C THR A 358 -0.02 -9.01 30.63
N ALA A 359 0.92 -9.97 30.79
CA ALA A 359 0.66 -11.37 30.55
C ALA A 359 -0.44 -11.93 31.46
N ALA A 360 -0.47 -11.54 32.74
CA ALA A 360 -1.51 -11.93 33.67
C ALA A 360 -2.90 -11.38 33.28
N MET A 361 -2.96 -10.15 32.85
CA MET A 361 -4.21 -9.53 32.35
C MET A 361 -4.68 -10.17 31.04
N LEU A 362 -3.78 -10.44 30.10
CA LEU A 362 -4.09 -11.20 28.88
C LEU A 362 -4.57 -12.59 29.18
N ALA A 363 -3.95 -13.30 30.15
CA ALA A 363 -4.40 -14.61 30.61
C ALA A 363 -5.85 -14.57 31.13
N LYS A 364 -6.21 -13.55 31.90
CA LYS A 364 -7.59 -13.33 32.33
C LYS A 364 -8.54 -13.09 31.14
N ALA A 365 -8.14 -12.27 30.18
CA ALA A 365 -8.95 -12.01 29.00
C ALA A 365 -9.13 -13.26 28.13
N LEU A 366 -8.07 -14.03 27.88
CA LEU A 366 -8.10 -15.24 27.06
C LEU A 366 -8.99 -16.35 27.59
N ARG A 367 -9.21 -16.42 28.92
CA ARG A 367 -10.18 -17.37 29.52
C ARG A 367 -11.62 -17.07 29.13
N GLN A 368 -11.95 -15.84 28.81
CA GLN A 368 -13.33 -15.40 28.57
C GLN A 368 -13.58 -15.07 27.10
N ASN A 369 -12.58 -14.53 26.41
CA ASN A 369 -12.70 -14.15 25.00
C ASN A 369 -12.85 -15.38 24.10
N LYS A 370 -13.81 -15.31 23.17
CA LYS A 370 -14.17 -16.42 22.27
C LYS A 370 -13.96 -16.07 20.79
N THR A 371 -13.25 -14.98 20.49
CA THR A 371 -13.07 -14.51 19.12
C THR A 371 -11.60 -14.47 18.69
N LEU A 372 -10.69 -14.22 19.65
CA LEU A 372 -9.26 -14.11 19.35
C LEU A 372 -8.67 -15.47 18.97
N ARG A 373 -8.16 -15.56 17.74
CA ARG A 373 -7.58 -16.76 17.14
C ARG A 373 -6.05 -16.74 17.13
N SER A 374 -5.46 -15.56 17.00
CA SER A 374 -4.01 -15.39 16.93
C SER A 374 -3.57 -14.24 17.82
N ILE A 375 -2.54 -14.49 18.64
CA ILE A 375 -1.86 -13.46 19.42
C ILE A 375 -0.35 -13.59 19.26
N ASN A 376 0.31 -12.47 19.00
CA ASN A 376 1.77 -12.39 18.99
C ASN A 376 2.26 -11.49 20.12
N LEU A 377 3.03 -12.08 21.04
CA LEU A 377 3.65 -11.44 22.20
C LEU A 377 5.18 -11.51 22.16
N SER A 378 5.75 -11.98 21.05
CA SER A 378 7.19 -12.18 20.90
C SER A 378 8.02 -10.92 21.21
N PHE A 379 9.26 -11.09 21.65
CA PHE A 379 10.15 -9.98 21.99
C PHE A 379 9.63 -9.04 23.10
N ASN A 380 8.89 -9.56 24.07
CA ASN A 380 8.51 -8.85 25.31
C ASN A 380 9.17 -9.53 26.52
N LYS A 381 9.14 -8.93 27.70
CA LYS A 381 9.74 -9.48 28.92
C LYS A 381 8.68 -10.06 29.86
N LEU A 382 7.93 -11.05 29.38
CA LEU A 382 6.82 -11.62 30.14
C LEU A 382 7.28 -12.42 31.37
N GLY A 383 8.48 -12.99 31.35
CA GLY A 383 9.07 -13.72 32.42
C GLY A 383 8.35 -15.05 32.78
N VAL A 384 8.89 -15.76 33.76
CA VAL A 384 8.40 -17.07 34.17
C VAL A 384 6.95 -17.04 34.64
N ASP A 385 6.58 -16.07 35.48
CA ASP A 385 5.22 -15.96 36.03
C ASP A 385 4.20 -15.61 34.94
N GLY A 386 4.55 -14.74 33.99
CA GLY A 386 3.72 -14.45 32.85
C GLY A 386 3.49 -15.66 31.95
N GLY A 387 4.52 -16.47 31.73
CA GLY A 387 4.42 -17.75 31.02
C GLY A 387 3.47 -18.72 31.69
N LYS A 388 3.57 -18.91 33.01
CA LYS A 388 2.68 -19.77 33.81
C LYS A 388 1.22 -19.28 33.77
N ALA A 389 1.01 -17.97 33.87
CA ALA A 389 -0.34 -17.39 33.79
C ALA A 389 -1.00 -17.66 32.43
N LEU A 390 -0.25 -17.45 31.33
CA LEU A 390 -0.73 -17.75 29.97
C LEU A 390 -1.01 -19.24 29.79
N GLN A 391 -0.10 -20.11 30.21
CA GLN A 391 -0.28 -21.57 30.17
C GLN A 391 -1.57 -21.99 30.88
N ALA A 392 -1.79 -21.52 32.11
CA ALA A 392 -2.98 -21.84 32.90
C ALA A 392 -4.28 -21.29 32.23
N ALA A 393 -4.22 -20.16 31.54
CA ALA A 393 -5.37 -19.62 30.84
C ALA A 393 -5.69 -20.41 29.57
N LEU A 394 -4.68 -20.76 28.81
CA LEU A 394 -4.83 -21.45 27.54
C LEU A 394 -5.29 -22.90 27.70
N SER A 395 -5.00 -23.56 28.84
CA SER A 395 -5.55 -24.89 29.11
C SER A 395 -7.09 -24.96 29.11
N CYS A 396 -7.76 -23.82 29.27
CA CYS A 396 -9.23 -23.70 29.21
C CYS A 396 -9.73 -23.00 27.95
N ASN A 397 -8.84 -22.54 27.08
CA ASN A 397 -9.20 -21.82 25.87
C ASN A 397 -9.15 -22.76 24.66
N THR A 398 -10.26 -22.87 23.93
CA THR A 398 -10.41 -23.74 22.75
C THR A 398 -10.48 -22.95 21.46
N ILE A 399 -10.23 -21.63 21.49
CA ILE A 399 -10.44 -20.73 20.36
C ILE A 399 -9.11 -20.28 19.77
N LEU A 400 -8.10 -20.02 20.60
CA LEU A 400 -6.80 -19.53 20.16
C LEU A 400 -6.05 -20.64 19.42
N THR A 401 -5.75 -20.42 18.16
CA THR A 401 -5.05 -21.34 17.26
C THR A 401 -3.60 -20.97 17.02
N GLU A 402 -3.19 -19.75 17.44
CA GLU A 402 -1.83 -19.26 17.29
C GLU A 402 -1.43 -18.39 18.48
N CYS A 403 -0.28 -18.69 19.10
CA CYS A 403 0.31 -17.88 20.16
C CYS A 403 1.83 -17.84 20.00
N ASP A 404 2.34 -16.68 19.59
CA ASP A 404 3.79 -16.49 19.47
C ASP A 404 4.35 -15.85 20.75
N VAL A 405 5.12 -16.64 21.49
CA VAL A 405 5.78 -16.24 22.74
C VAL A 405 7.31 -16.37 22.66
N ARG A 406 7.86 -16.32 21.45
CA ARG A 406 9.31 -16.41 21.26
C ARG A 406 10.00 -15.20 21.86
N LEU A 407 11.16 -15.43 22.49
CA LEU A 407 11.98 -14.37 23.09
C LEU A 407 11.20 -13.53 24.13
N THR A 408 10.47 -14.21 25.03
CA THR A 408 9.67 -13.59 26.10
C THR A 408 10.14 -13.93 27.50
N GLU A 409 11.28 -14.60 27.65
CA GLU A 409 11.86 -15.01 28.95
C GLU A 409 10.94 -15.96 29.78
N ILE A 410 10.00 -16.62 29.11
CA ILE A 410 9.17 -17.67 29.75
C ILE A 410 9.92 -19.00 29.80
N GLU A 411 9.52 -19.89 30.70
CA GLU A 411 10.10 -21.25 30.79
C GLU A 411 9.76 -22.08 29.53
N ASP A 412 10.72 -22.90 29.07
CA ASP A 412 10.53 -23.81 27.94
C ASP A 412 9.36 -24.75 28.10
N GLN A 413 9.09 -25.18 29.33
CA GLN A 413 7.94 -26.03 29.65
C GLN A 413 6.62 -25.30 29.40
N SER A 414 6.51 -24.03 29.79
CA SER A 414 5.32 -23.21 29.55
C SER A 414 5.16 -22.93 28.04
N ALA A 415 6.26 -22.61 27.37
CA ALA A 415 6.24 -22.38 25.91
C ALA A 415 5.77 -23.62 25.13
N SER A 416 6.28 -24.81 25.51
CA SER A 416 5.91 -26.09 24.89
C SER A 416 4.44 -26.43 25.15
N SER A 417 3.95 -26.23 26.38
CA SER A 417 2.54 -26.45 26.74
C SER A 417 1.61 -25.51 25.97
N ILE A 418 1.95 -24.21 25.88
CA ILE A 418 1.19 -23.22 25.10
C ILE A 418 1.10 -23.68 23.65
N LYS A 419 2.23 -24.06 23.05
CA LYS A 419 2.29 -24.53 21.66
C LYS A 419 1.42 -25.76 21.42
N GLN A 420 1.44 -26.73 22.37
CA GLN A 420 0.63 -27.93 22.27
C GLN A 420 -0.88 -27.63 22.34
N VAL A 421 -1.30 -26.73 23.23
CA VAL A 421 -2.72 -26.35 23.36
C VAL A 421 -3.21 -25.66 22.09
N VAL A 422 -2.49 -24.64 21.60
CA VAL A 422 -2.92 -23.92 20.39
C VAL A 422 -2.93 -24.80 19.14
N TRP A 423 -2.02 -25.79 19.08
CA TRP A 423 -2.02 -26.80 18.02
C TRP A 423 -3.23 -27.74 18.10
N SER A 424 -3.66 -28.10 19.32
CA SER A 424 -4.86 -28.94 19.49
C SER A 424 -6.17 -28.20 19.16
N ASN A 425 -6.15 -26.88 19.12
CA ASN A 425 -7.30 -26.04 18.75
C ASN A 425 -7.44 -25.83 17.22
N GLN A 426 -6.41 -26.18 16.43
CA GLN A 426 -6.43 -26.09 14.96
C GLN A 426 -7.27 -27.18 14.34
#